data_f502719249e9c79a5224db6c93401b12
#
_entry.id   f502719249e9c79a5224db6c93401b12
#
_cell.length_a   1.000
_cell.length_b   1.000
_cell.length_c   1.000
_cell.angle_alpha   90.00
_cell.angle_beta   90.00
_cell.angle_gamma   90.00
#
_symmetry.space_group_name_H-M   'P 1'
#
loop_
_entity.id
_entity.type
_entity.pdbx_description
1 polymer ?
#
loop_
_entity_poly.entity_id
_entity_poly.type
_entity_poly.pdbx_seq_one_letter_code
_entity_poly.pdbx_strand_id
1 'polypeptide(L)'
;DEKKFEVLVRHVLNKQAKENVIYSEIFLGPHLWSDRPNYRWERFLNIASNIADEYEKKYGIYTYFIIVCIRHLGPEKALEASNFASKVKDKNVVGFGMAGDETKFNTLDFMRSFDFAKDSGLGTTTHAGEICGAKSVDEAIKLGVTRVGHGVRSCESEETIINLSKKNILLEVCPGSN
;
A
#
# COMPACT_ATOMS: atom_id res chain seq x y z
N ASP A 1 14.75 -14.80 1.44
CA ASP A 1 14.81 -16.07 0.70
C ASP A 1 13.59 -16.17 -0.19
N GLU A 2 13.83 -16.27 -1.51
CA GLU A 2 12.80 -16.29 -2.56
C GLU A 2 11.79 -17.43 -2.37
N LYS A 3 12.26 -18.63 -1.98
CA LYS A 3 11.37 -19.78 -1.72
C LYS A 3 10.40 -19.52 -0.58
N LYS A 4 10.85 -18.90 0.51
CA LYS A 4 9.96 -18.56 1.63
C LYS A 4 8.95 -17.50 1.22
N PHE A 5 9.36 -16.54 0.40
CA PHE A 5 8.46 -15.53 -0.11
C PHE A 5 7.41 -16.14 -1.05
N GLU A 6 7.81 -17.03 -1.97
CA GLU A 6 6.88 -17.77 -2.82
C GLU A 6 5.84 -18.53 -1.99
N VAL A 7 6.28 -19.26 -0.96
CA VAL A 7 5.37 -19.98 -0.05
C VAL A 7 4.38 -19.04 0.63
N LEU A 8 4.86 -17.85 1.06
CA LEU A 8 4.00 -16.85 1.69
C LEU A 8 2.93 -16.33 0.72
N VAL A 9 3.32 -15.93 -0.49
CA VAL A 9 2.37 -15.43 -1.49
C VAL A 9 1.33 -16.50 -1.85
N ARG A 10 1.78 -17.74 -2.09
CA ARG A 10 0.87 -18.87 -2.35
C ARG A 10 -0.07 -19.14 -1.18
N HIS A 11 0.41 -19.01 0.06
CA HIS A 11 -0.43 -19.19 1.25
C HIS A 11 -1.55 -18.14 1.29
N VAL A 12 -1.23 -16.87 1.06
CA VAL A 12 -2.22 -15.79 1.01
C VAL A 12 -3.26 -16.04 -0.08
N LEU A 13 -2.82 -16.32 -1.31
CA LEU A 13 -3.75 -16.54 -2.42
C LEU A 13 -4.58 -17.83 -2.27
N ASN A 14 -4.02 -18.88 -1.68
CA ASN A 14 -4.78 -20.09 -1.34
C ASN A 14 -5.91 -19.80 -0.32
N LYS A 15 -5.63 -18.94 0.67
CA LYS A 15 -6.64 -18.51 1.63
C LYS A 15 -7.74 -17.72 0.92
N GLN A 16 -7.37 -16.76 0.09
CA GLN A 16 -8.32 -15.97 -0.70
C GLN A 16 -9.19 -16.85 -1.61
N ALA A 17 -8.59 -17.86 -2.28
CA ALA A 17 -9.34 -18.80 -3.10
C ALA A 17 -10.38 -19.59 -2.29
N LYS A 18 -10.04 -20.04 -1.07
CA LYS A 18 -10.98 -20.74 -0.17
C LYS A 18 -12.11 -19.82 0.31
N GLU A 19 -11.87 -18.53 0.40
CA GLU A 19 -12.83 -17.51 0.85
C GLU A 19 -13.63 -16.90 -0.32
N ASN A 20 -13.47 -17.43 -1.55
CA ASN A 20 -14.13 -16.95 -2.77
C ASN A 20 -13.83 -15.48 -3.09
N VAL A 21 -12.64 -15.01 -2.77
CA VAL A 21 -12.17 -13.68 -3.16
C VAL A 21 -11.95 -13.67 -4.66
N ILE A 22 -12.50 -12.67 -5.35
CA ILE A 22 -12.37 -12.50 -6.81
C ILE A 22 -11.41 -11.36 -7.20
N TYR A 23 -11.15 -10.44 -6.28
CA TYR A 23 -10.27 -9.29 -6.48
C TYR A 23 -9.53 -8.95 -5.20
N SER A 24 -8.23 -8.70 -5.30
CA SER A 24 -7.43 -8.24 -4.17
C SER A 24 -6.28 -7.32 -4.59
N GLU A 25 -5.93 -6.40 -3.70
CA GLU A 25 -4.73 -5.59 -3.79
C GLU A 25 -3.86 -5.87 -2.57
N ILE A 26 -2.64 -6.35 -2.80
CA ILE A 26 -1.74 -6.80 -1.73
C ILE A 26 -0.60 -5.80 -1.56
N PHE A 27 -0.37 -5.37 -0.32
CA PHE A 27 0.75 -4.51 0.01
C PHE A 27 2.07 -5.27 -0.03
N LEU A 28 3.01 -4.76 -0.81
CA LEU A 28 4.38 -5.25 -0.88
C LEU A 28 5.35 -4.16 -0.42
N GLY A 29 6.03 -4.39 0.70
CA GLY A 29 6.99 -3.47 1.28
C GLY A 29 8.45 -3.86 0.93
N PRO A 30 9.04 -3.33 -0.16
CA PRO A 30 10.37 -3.76 -0.61
C PRO A 30 11.46 -3.54 0.44
N HIS A 31 11.38 -2.48 1.25
CA HIS A 31 12.37 -2.20 2.30
C HIS A 31 12.37 -3.23 3.44
N LEU A 32 11.30 -4.00 3.63
CA LEU A 32 11.27 -5.11 4.58
C LEU A 32 12.20 -6.26 4.17
N TRP A 33 12.68 -6.23 2.93
CA TRP A 33 13.56 -7.23 2.36
C TRP A 33 14.99 -6.72 2.11
N SER A 34 15.26 -5.42 2.37
CA SER A 34 16.44 -4.69 1.89
C SER A 34 17.72 -4.85 2.71
N ASP A 35 17.70 -5.50 3.85
CA ASP A 35 18.90 -5.71 4.70
C ASP A 35 19.97 -6.61 4.07
N ARG A 36 19.81 -6.98 2.79
CA ARG A 36 20.73 -7.86 2.08
C ARG A 36 21.33 -7.18 0.86
N PRO A 37 22.66 -6.99 0.77
CA PRO A 37 23.34 -6.19 -0.25
C PRO A 37 23.09 -6.56 -1.72
N ASN A 38 22.58 -7.75 -2.00
CA ASN A 38 22.35 -8.24 -3.38
C ASN A 38 20.87 -8.46 -3.69
N TYR A 39 19.99 -7.78 -2.95
CA TYR A 39 18.58 -8.01 -3.06
C TYR A 39 17.96 -7.16 -4.16
N ARG A 40 17.36 -7.81 -5.16
CA ARG A 40 16.63 -7.12 -6.24
C ARG A 40 15.12 -7.20 -5.98
N TRP A 41 14.51 -6.08 -5.70
CA TRP A 41 13.06 -5.98 -5.47
C TRP A 41 12.23 -6.54 -6.65
N GLU A 42 12.72 -6.36 -7.88
CA GLU A 42 12.09 -6.90 -9.08
C GLU A 42 11.96 -8.42 -9.05
N ARG A 43 12.90 -9.15 -8.45
CA ARG A 43 12.82 -10.63 -8.38
C ARG A 43 11.65 -11.09 -7.53
N PHE A 44 11.38 -10.41 -6.42
CA PHE A 44 10.25 -10.74 -5.55
C PHE A 44 8.94 -10.32 -6.18
N LEU A 45 8.89 -9.16 -6.82
CA LEU A 45 7.74 -8.74 -7.57
C LEU A 45 7.43 -9.75 -8.69
N ASN A 46 8.42 -10.17 -9.48
CA ASN A 46 8.23 -11.17 -10.52
C ASN A 46 7.68 -12.50 -9.97
N ILE A 47 8.17 -12.96 -8.80
CA ILE A 47 7.62 -14.13 -8.13
C ILE A 47 6.15 -13.92 -7.78
N ALA A 48 5.82 -12.79 -7.16
CA ALA A 48 4.44 -12.47 -6.78
C ALA A 48 3.52 -12.37 -7.99
N SER A 49 3.95 -11.68 -9.06
CA SER A 49 3.17 -11.50 -10.29
C SER A 49 2.94 -12.80 -11.04
N ASN A 50 3.95 -13.68 -11.12
CA ASN A 50 3.78 -14.99 -11.74
C ASN A 50 2.76 -15.85 -10.98
N ILE A 51 2.78 -15.80 -9.66
CA ILE A 51 1.80 -16.52 -8.83
C ILE A 51 0.41 -15.89 -8.99
N ALA A 52 0.29 -14.57 -9.03
CA ALA A 52 -0.97 -13.89 -9.28
C ALA A 52 -1.59 -14.32 -10.62
N ASP A 53 -0.79 -14.34 -11.70
CA ASP A 53 -1.23 -14.81 -13.02
C ASP A 53 -1.65 -16.30 -13.03
N GLU A 54 -0.97 -17.14 -12.24
CA GLU A 54 -1.36 -18.55 -12.07
C GLU A 54 -2.73 -18.67 -11.38
N TYR A 55 -2.97 -17.86 -10.32
CA TYR A 55 -4.21 -17.91 -9.56
C TYR A 55 -5.38 -17.25 -10.30
N GLU A 56 -5.13 -16.23 -11.11
CA GLU A 56 -6.12 -15.68 -12.04
C GLU A 56 -6.64 -16.78 -12.99
N LYS A 57 -5.72 -17.51 -13.64
CA LYS A 57 -6.08 -18.59 -14.57
C LYS A 57 -6.78 -19.76 -13.91
N LYS A 58 -6.38 -20.11 -12.68
CA LYS A 58 -6.86 -21.33 -11.99
C LYS A 58 -8.14 -21.09 -11.20
N TYR A 59 -8.27 -19.93 -10.59
CA TYR A 59 -9.32 -19.63 -9.61
C TYR A 59 -10.14 -18.38 -9.93
N GLY A 60 -9.76 -17.62 -10.97
CA GLY A 60 -10.44 -16.38 -11.32
C GLY A 60 -10.18 -15.23 -10.33
N ILE A 61 -9.06 -15.25 -9.61
CA ILE A 61 -8.70 -14.22 -8.64
C ILE A 61 -7.81 -13.18 -9.30
N TYR A 62 -8.31 -11.97 -9.49
CA TYR A 62 -7.53 -10.83 -9.96
C TYR A 62 -6.73 -10.23 -8.80
N THR A 63 -5.42 -10.41 -8.82
CA THR A 63 -4.53 -9.92 -7.76
C THR A 63 -3.58 -8.87 -8.28
N TYR A 64 -3.58 -7.72 -7.60
CA TYR A 64 -2.71 -6.59 -7.89
C TYR A 64 -1.85 -6.24 -6.68
N PHE A 65 -0.81 -5.42 -6.91
CA PHE A 65 0.13 -5.04 -5.87
C PHE A 65 0.20 -3.53 -5.70
N ILE A 66 0.23 -3.13 -4.44
CA ILE A 66 0.53 -1.76 -4.03
C ILE A 66 1.91 -1.80 -3.39
N ILE A 67 2.87 -1.12 -3.99
CA ILE A 67 4.20 -0.97 -3.40
C ILE A 67 4.11 0.00 -2.25
N VAL A 68 4.49 -0.42 -1.04
CA VAL A 68 4.40 0.42 0.14
C VAL A 68 5.76 0.81 0.69
N CYS A 69 5.90 2.10 1.02
CA CYS A 69 6.98 2.55 1.88
C CYS A 69 6.61 2.33 3.35
N ILE A 70 7.64 2.21 4.17
CA ILE A 70 7.48 2.04 5.61
C ILE A 70 7.79 3.37 6.29
N ARG A 71 6.76 4.00 6.89
CA ARG A 71 6.81 5.36 7.43
C ARG A 71 8.02 5.59 8.34
N HIS A 72 8.28 4.69 9.29
CA HIS A 72 9.35 4.84 10.26
C HIS A 72 10.77 4.69 9.69
N LEU A 73 10.92 4.33 8.41
CA LEU A 73 12.19 4.35 7.69
C LEU A 73 12.50 5.71 7.07
N GLY A 74 11.53 6.63 7.08
CA GLY A 74 11.69 8.02 6.67
C GLY A 74 11.45 8.31 5.20
N PRO A 75 11.38 9.62 4.85
CA PRO A 75 11.01 10.10 3.51
C PRO A 75 11.97 9.68 2.40
N GLU A 76 13.27 9.54 2.68
CA GLU A 76 14.25 9.11 1.68
C GLU A 76 13.98 7.67 1.22
N LYS A 77 13.70 6.78 2.16
CA LYS A 77 13.32 5.40 1.83
C LYS A 77 11.97 5.33 1.14
N ALA A 78 11.06 6.21 1.47
CA ALA A 78 9.79 6.33 0.76
C ALA A 78 10.01 6.74 -0.70
N LEU A 79 10.93 7.66 -0.97
CA LEU A 79 11.26 8.06 -2.34
C LEU A 79 11.92 6.92 -3.14
N GLU A 80 12.76 6.09 -2.51
CA GLU A 80 13.32 4.89 -3.15
C GLU A 80 12.19 3.92 -3.57
N ALA A 81 11.22 3.65 -2.68
CA ALA A 81 10.08 2.78 -2.96
C ALA A 81 9.16 3.35 -4.05
N SER A 82 8.88 4.65 -4.00
CA SER A 82 8.09 5.35 -5.01
C SER A 82 8.76 5.31 -6.38
N ASN A 83 10.07 5.55 -6.45
CA ASN A 83 10.84 5.42 -7.70
C ASN A 83 10.77 3.99 -8.26
N PHE A 84 10.84 2.97 -7.41
CA PHE A 84 10.70 1.59 -7.84
C PHE A 84 9.30 1.34 -8.40
N ALA A 85 8.24 1.68 -7.65
CA ALA A 85 6.87 1.49 -8.07
C ALA A 85 6.55 2.15 -9.42
N SER A 86 7.09 3.36 -9.64
CA SER A 86 6.84 4.17 -10.83
C SER A 86 7.60 3.71 -12.07
N LYS A 87 8.71 3.00 -11.89
CA LYS A 87 9.58 2.57 -12.99
C LYS A 87 9.39 1.11 -13.38
N VAL A 88 8.88 0.31 -12.46
CA VAL A 88 8.67 -1.11 -12.74
C VAL A 88 7.57 -1.30 -13.77
N LYS A 89 7.88 -2.08 -14.82
CA LYS A 89 6.92 -2.39 -15.88
C LYS A 89 6.21 -3.72 -15.58
N ASP A 90 5.45 -3.72 -14.51
CA ASP A 90 4.64 -4.87 -14.12
C ASP A 90 3.16 -4.47 -14.12
N LYS A 91 2.36 -5.17 -14.93
CA LYS A 91 0.91 -4.91 -15.07
C LYS A 91 0.13 -5.06 -13.76
N ASN A 92 0.67 -5.83 -12.82
CA ASN A 92 0.03 -6.09 -11.54
C ASN A 92 0.34 -5.02 -10.49
N VAL A 93 1.29 -4.10 -10.76
CA VAL A 93 1.55 -2.96 -9.87
C VAL A 93 0.60 -1.83 -10.24
N VAL A 94 -0.34 -1.53 -9.33
CA VAL A 94 -1.41 -0.54 -9.56
C VAL A 94 -1.35 0.65 -8.62
N GLY A 95 -0.51 0.61 -7.59
CA GLY A 95 -0.50 1.67 -6.60
C GLY A 95 0.80 1.80 -5.82
N PHE A 96 0.88 2.93 -5.14
CA PHE A 96 1.89 3.25 -4.14
C PHE A 96 1.21 3.59 -2.80
N GLY A 97 1.77 3.13 -1.70
CA GLY A 97 1.20 3.37 -0.39
C GLY A 97 2.23 3.63 0.70
N MET A 98 1.73 3.99 1.88
CA MET A 98 2.54 4.12 3.08
C MET A 98 1.88 3.38 4.25
N ALA A 99 2.66 2.52 4.90
CA ALA A 99 2.28 1.77 6.09
C ALA A 99 3.33 1.94 7.19
N GLY A 100 3.10 1.35 8.36
CA GLY A 100 4.02 1.39 9.49
C GLY A 100 3.61 2.40 10.55
N ASP A 101 4.49 2.72 11.49
CA ASP A 101 4.19 3.49 12.70
C ASP A 101 3.73 4.91 12.36
N GLU A 102 2.44 5.18 12.58
CA GLU A 102 1.79 6.47 12.29
C GLU A 102 2.34 7.62 13.15
N THR A 103 2.97 7.32 14.28
CA THR A 103 3.54 8.34 15.17
C THR A 103 4.89 8.89 14.70
N LYS A 104 5.50 8.28 13.68
CA LYS A 104 6.82 8.65 13.15
C LYS A 104 6.67 9.54 11.92
N PHE A 105 7.42 10.62 11.89
CA PHE A 105 7.42 11.63 10.85
C PHE A 105 6.04 12.27 10.61
N ASN A 106 6.03 13.46 10.07
CA ASN A 106 4.80 14.10 9.60
C ASN A 106 4.37 13.47 8.26
N THR A 107 3.08 13.26 8.05
CA THR A 107 2.55 12.71 6.80
C THR A 107 2.98 13.50 5.56
N LEU A 108 3.08 14.84 5.69
CA LEU A 108 3.44 15.72 4.59
C LEU A 108 4.94 15.66 4.23
N ASP A 109 5.80 15.10 5.08
CA ASP A 109 7.21 14.88 4.76
C ASP A 109 7.39 13.92 3.57
N PHE A 110 6.37 13.12 3.29
CA PHE A 110 6.33 12.15 2.20
C PHE A 110 5.73 12.68 0.90
N MET A 111 5.34 13.96 0.83
CA MET A 111 4.66 14.58 -0.32
C MET A 111 5.37 14.25 -1.64
N ARG A 112 6.68 14.44 -1.69
CA ARG A 112 7.47 14.18 -2.90
C ARG A 112 7.33 12.75 -3.43
N SER A 113 7.25 11.77 -2.54
CA SER A 113 7.10 10.35 -2.92
C SER A 113 5.73 10.08 -3.51
N PHE A 114 4.70 10.69 -2.92
CA PHE A 114 3.32 10.55 -3.39
C PHE A 114 3.07 11.30 -4.69
N ASP A 115 3.62 12.51 -4.85
CA ASP A 115 3.51 13.25 -6.12
C ASP A 115 4.16 12.46 -7.25
N PHE A 116 5.36 11.91 -7.03
CA PHE A 116 6.05 11.11 -8.03
C PHE A 116 5.23 9.86 -8.44
N ALA A 117 4.59 9.18 -7.49
CA ALA A 117 3.73 8.03 -7.78
C ALA A 117 2.48 8.45 -8.57
N LYS A 118 1.81 9.53 -8.17
CA LYS A 118 0.64 10.08 -8.86
C LYS A 118 0.97 10.50 -10.31
N ASP A 119 2.09 11.20 -10.50
CA ASP A 119 2.55 11.63 -11.82
C ASP A 119 2.86 10.44 -12.74
N SER A 120 3.14 9.27 -12.16
CA SER A 120 3.35 8.01 -12.88
C SER A 120 2.05 7.23 -13.12
N GLY A 121 0.90 7.77 -12.72
CA GLY A 121 -0.42 7.15 -12.92
C GLY A 121 -0.79 6.08 -11.89
N LEU A 122 -0.05 5.96 -10.78
CA LEU A 122 -0.36 5.00 -9.72
C LEU A 122 -1.47 5.52 -8.80
N GLY A 123 -2.38 4.63 -8.38
CA GLY A 123 -3.28 4.88 -7.27
C GLY A 123 -2.49 5.10 -5.97
N THR A 124 -3.03 5.89 -5.02
CA THR A 124 -2.31 6.16 -3.77
C THR A 124 -3.16 5.91 -2.53
N THR A 125 -2.53 5.32 -1.50
CA THR A 125 -3.14 5.07 -0.20
C THR A 125 -2.14 5.32 0.93
N THR A 126 -2.61 5.67 2.13
CA THR A 126 -1.75 5.79 3.32
C THR A 126 -2.52 5.43 4.57
N HIS A 127 -1.86 4.79 5.53
CA HIS A 127 -2.42 4.64 6.88
C HIS A 127 -2.52 6.02 7.55
N ALA A 128 -3.70 6.35 8.04
CA ALA A 128 -3.97 7.55 8.82
C ALA A 128 -5.21 7.34 9.70
N GLY A 129 -5.22 7.92 10.89
CA GLY A 129 -6.33 7.80 11.82
C GLY A 129 -6.53 6.41 12.43
N GLU A 130 -5.49 5.60 12.50
CA GLU A 130 -5.43 4.36 13.27
C GLU A 130 -5.03 4.67 14.72
N ILE A 131 -3.87 5.29 14.88
CA ILE A 131 -3.27 5.65 16.16
C ILE A 131 -3.38 7.16 16.40
N CYS A 132 -3.02 7.97 15.40
CA CYS A 132 -3.12 9.43 15.44
C CYS A 132 -4.54 9.89 15.13
N GLY A 133 -4.95 11.04 15.72
CA GLY A 133 -6.31 11.57 15.59
C GLY A 133 -6.70 12.05 14.18
N ALA A 134 -7.87 12.66 14.05
CA ALA A 134 -8.42 13.17 12.78
C ALA A 134 -7.43 14.04 11.99
N LYS A 135 -6.55 14.79 12.68
CA LYS A 135 -5.52 15.59 12.03
C LYS A 135 -4.64 14.78 11.07
N SER A 136 -4.31 13.53 11.39
CA SER A 136 -3.49 12.69 10.49
C SER A 136 -4.25 12.33 9.22
N VAL A 137 -5.57 12.16 9.32
CA VAL A 137 -6.46 11.96 8.16
C VAL A 137 -6.50 13.22 7.30
N ASP A 138 -6.58 14.42 7.90
CA ASP A 138 -6.51 15.68 7.16
C ASP A 138 -5.18 15.87 6.44
N GLU A 139 -4.08 15.41 7.04
CA GLU A 139 -2.77 15.41 6.38
C GLU A 139 -2.73 14.42 5.20
N ALA A 140 -3.33 13.24 5.33
CA ALA A 140 -3.49 12.29 4.23
C ALA A 140 -4.33 12.89 3.09
N ILE A 141 -5.41 13.59 3.41
CA ILE A 141 -6.22 14.34 2.44
C ILE A 141 -5.37 15.38 1.69
N LYS A 142 -4.51 16.11 2.40
CA LYS A 142 -3.59 17.12 1.81
C LYS A 142 -2.50 16.46 0.96
N LEU A 143 -2.05 15.27 1.33
CA LEU A 143 -1.12 14.46 0.54
C LEU A 143 -1.71 14.06 -0.83
N GLY A 144 -3.03 14.16 -0.98
CA GLY A 144 -3.74 13.92 -2.23
C GLY A 144 -3.92 12.43 -2.53
N VAL A 145 -4.06 11.60 -1.50
CA VAL A 145 -4.36 10.19 -1.67
C VAL A 145 -5.82 9.97 -2.08
N THR A 146 -6.07 8.88 -2.77
CA THR A 146 -7.44 8.47 -3.16
C THR A 146 -8.08 7.54 -2.13
N ARG A 147 -7.27 6.96 -1.27
CA ARG A 147 -7.72 6.05 -0.20
C ARG A 147 -6.94 6.32 1.08
N VAL A 148 -7.59 6.05 2.21
CA VAL A 148 -6.97 6.12 3.55
C VAL A 148 -7.16 4.78 4.23
N GLY A 149 -6.06 4.12 4.58
CA GLY A 149 -6.06 2.94 5.42
C GLY A 149 -6.52 3.29 6.83
N HIS A 150 -7.39 2.48 7.41
CA HIS A 150 -8.07 2.67 8.69
C HIS A 150 -9.05 3.86 8.68
N GLY A 151 -8.60 5.08 8.89
CA GLY A 151 -9.44 6.27 8.94
C GLY A 151 -10.41 6.32 10.13
N VAL A 152 -10.31 5.41 11.11
CA VAL A 152 -11.26 5.25 12.21
C VAL A 152 -11.44 6.53 13.01
N ARG A 153 -10.33 7.22 13.29
CA ARG A 153 -10.35 8.43 14.10
C ARG A 153 -10.79 9.70 13.34
N SER A 154 -11.20 9.56 12.06
CA SER A 154 -11.87 10.66 11.36
C SER A 154 -13.17 11.08 12.03
N CYS A 155 -13.83 10.16 12.76
CA CYS A 155 -15.04 10.44 13.53
C CYS A 155 -14.83 11.46 14.67
N GLU A 156 -13.59 11.80 15.03
CA GLU A 156 -13.28 12.82 16.04
C GLU A 156 -13.47 14.25 15.51
N SER A 157 -13.66 14.43 14.18
CA SER A 157 -13.82 15.73 13.54
C SER A 157 -14.85 15.65 12.41
N GLU A 158 -15.97 16.36 12.59
CA GLU A 158 -17.00 16.48 11.56
C GLU A 158 -16.45 17.10 10.26
N GLU A 159 -15.54 18.07 10.39
CA GLU A 159 -14.88 18.71 9.24
C GLU A 159 -14.06 17.68 8.44
N THR A 160 -13.32 16.79 9.11
CA THR A 160 -12.54 15.73 8.46
C THR A 160 -13.47 14.76 7.69
N ILE A 161 -14.62 14.37 8.28
CA ILE A 161 -15.61 13.52 7.61
C ILE A 161 -16.16 14.23 6.36
N ILE A 162 -16.50 15.49 6.46
CA ILE A 162 -17.01 16.30 5.35
C ILE A 162 -15.94 16.38 4.23
N ASN A 163 -14.68 16.58 4.59
CA ASN A 163 -13.58 16.68 3.63
C ASN A 163 -13.33 15.34 2.91
N LEU A 164 -13.35 14.21 3.62
CA LEU A 164 -13.28 12.85 3.02
C LEU A 164 -14.40 12.65 2.02
N SER A 165 -15.63 12.97 2.39
CA SER A 165 -16.80 12.85 1.53
C SER A 165 -16.72 13.75 0.29
N LYS A 166 -16.43 15.05 0.47
CA LYS A 166 -16.31 16.00 -0.65
C LYS A 166 -15.26 15.60 -1.69
N LYS A 167 -14.18 14.97 -1.25
CA LYS A 167 -13.08 14.52 -2.12
C LYS A 167 -13.24 13.08 -2.60
N ASN A 168 -14.34 12.40 -2.25
CA ASN A 168 -14.60 11.00 -2.57
C ASN A 168 -13.43 10.06 -2.18
N ILE A 169 -12.82 10.29 -1.02
CA ILE A 169 -11.75 9.45 -0.52
C ILE A 169 -12.34 8.21 0.14
N LEU A 170 -11.90 7.03 -0.30
CA LEU A 170 -12.32 5.75 0.27
C LEU A 170 -11.56 5.45 1.56
N LEU A 171 -12.25 4.87 2.53
CA LEU A 171 -11.63 4.30 3.72
C LEU A 171 -11.43 2.80 3.55
N GLU A 172 -10.20 2.32 3.75
CA GLU A 172 -9.85 0.90 3.77
C GLU A 172 -10.09 0.40 5.21
N VAL A 173 -11.34 -0.01 5.48
CA VAL A 173 -11.80 -0.36 6.83
C VAL A 173 -11.15 -1.66 7.30
N CYS A 174 -10.53 -1.65 8.49
CA CYS A 174 -9.79 -2.77 9.07
C CYS A 174 -10.38 -3.20 10.42
N PRO A 175 -11.61 -3.76 10.48
CA PRO A 175 -12.31 -3.96 11.75
C PRO A 175 -11.64 -4.96 12.69
N GLY A 176 -10.79 -5.85 12.18
CA GLY A 176 -10.05 -6.80 12.99
C GLY A 176 -8.74 -6.26 13.57
N SER A 177 -8.30 -5.07 13.13
CA SER A 177 -7.06 -4.44 13.58
C SER A 177 -7.30 -3.16 14.40
N ASN A 178 -8.49 -2.58 14.29
CA ASN A 178 -8.91 -1.38 15.04
C ASN A 178 -9.57 -1.68 16.37
#